data_09142f264dfcdd033350309806441928
#
_entry.id   09142f264dfcdd033350309806441928
#
_cell.length_a   1.000
_cell.length_b   1.000
_cell.length_c   1.000
_cell.angle_alpha   90.00
_cell.angle_beta   90.00
_cell.angle_gamma   90.00
#
_symmetry.space_group_name_H-M   'P 1'
#
loop_
_entity.id
_entity.type
_entity.pdbx_description
1 polymer ?
#
loop_
_entity_poly.entity_id
_entity_poly.type
_entity_poly.pdbx_seq_one_letter_code
_entity_poly.pdbx_strand_id
1 'polypeptide(L)' 'MPEIKIVTEVAGRVCALAVQTGASVGEGDEIAFVEAMKMEIPVASPAAGKIKSILVSLDEVVAEGQVLAIVES' A
#
# COMPACT_ATOMS: atom_id res chain seq x y z
N MET A 1 -1.36 19.75 4.40
CA MET A 1 -2.13 18.71 3.69
C MET A 1 -2.17 17.46 4.55
N PRO A 2 -3.34 16.87 4.74
CA PRO A 2 -3.41 15.66 5.55
C PRO A 2 -2.65 14.50 4.91
N GLU A 3 -1.96 13.74 5.74
CA GLU A 3 -1.29 12.53 5.34
C GLU A 3 -2.06 11.34 5.88
N ILE A 4 -2.32 10.38 5.03
CA ILE A 4 -3.09 9.20 5.38
C ILE A 4 -2.20 7.98 5.16
N LYS A 5 -2.09 7.16 6.19
CA LYS A 5 -1.26 5.96 6.13
C LYS A 5 -2.06 4.84 5.47
N ILE A 6 -1.41 4.17 4.52
CA ILE A 6 -1.98 2.98 3.91
C ILE A 6 -1.32 1.78 4.59
N VAL A 7 -2.13 1.01 5.31
CA VAL A 7 -1.62 -0.11 6.09
C VAL A 7 -2.11 -1.42 5.50
N THR A 8 -1.32 -2.48 5.69
CA THR A 8 -1.77 -3.81 5.33
C THR A 8 -2.57 -4.41 6.48
N GLU A 9 -3.64 -5.12 6.14
CA GLU A 9 -4.46 -5.81 7.14
C GLU A 9 -3.99 -7.24 7.35
N VAL A 10 -3.01 -7.69 6.58
CA VAL A 10 -2.51 -9.05 6.70
C VAL A 10 -0.99 -9.05 6.71
N ALA A 11 -0.41 -10.02 7.40
CA ALA A 11 1.03 -10.27 7.33
C ALA A 11 1.33 -11.10 6.10
N GLY A 12 2.44 -10.81 5.43
CA GLY A 12 2.82 -11.55 4.24
C GLY A 12 3.97 -10.88 3.52
N ARG A 13 4.11 -11.20 2.25
CA ARG A 13 5.19 -10.69 1.40
C ARG A 13 4.61 -9.76 0.35
N VAL A 14 5.23 -8.60 0.18
CA VAL A 14 4.82 -7.65 -0.87
C VAL A 14 5.18 -8.27 -2.22
N CYS A 15 4.18 -8.71 -2.97
CA CYS A 15 4.41 -9.39 -4.24
C CYS A 15 4.21 -8.47 -5.45
N ALA A 16 3.63 -7.30 -5.26
CA ALA A 16 3.50 -6.31 -6.32
C ALA A 16 3.31 -4.93 -5.74
N LEU A 17 3.86 -3.94 -6.41
CA LEU A 17 3.63 -2.53 -6.11
C LEU A 17 3.00 -1.91 -7.35
N ALA A 18 1.76 -1.45 -7.22
CA ALA A 18 0.96 -1.02 -8.36
C ALA A 18 1.12 0.48 -8.65
N VAL A 19 1.76 1.22 -7.76
CA VAL A 19 1.91 2.68 -7.90
C VAL A 19 3.33 3.09 -7.55
N GLN A 20 3.66 4.32 -7.90
CA GLN A 20 4.97 4.91 -7.61
C GLN A 20 4.76 6.19 -6.81
N THR A 21 5.83 6.61 -6.12
CA THR A 21 5.84 7.90 -5.44
C THR A 21 5.49 9.00 -6.44
N GLY A 22 4.58 9.87 -6.05
CA GLY A 22 4.09 10.96 -6.90
C GLY A 22 2.85 10.62 -7.70
N ALA A 23 2.44 9.35 -7.74
CA ALA A 23 1.26 8.94 -8.50
C ALA A 23 -0.01 9.45 -7.83
N SER A 24 -0.99 9.83 -8.65
CA SER A 24 -2.32 10.18 -8.16
C SER A 24 -3.15 8.93 -8.02
N VAL A 25 -3.86 8.80 -6.92
CA VAL A 25 -4.71 7.64 -6.66
C VAL A 25 -6.07 8.11 -6.19
N GLY A 26 -7.07 7.29 -6.43
CA GLY A 26 -8.41 7.48 -5.90
C GLY A 26 -8.67 6.55 -4.74
N GLU A 27 -9.75 6.83 -4.01
CA GLU A 27 -10.20 5.93 -2.97
C GLU A 27 -10.52 4.57 -3.58
N GLY A 28 -9.99 3.50 -2.99
CA GLY A 28 -10.20 2.15 -3.49
C GLY A 28 -9.19 1.68 -4.52
N ASP A 29 -8.31 2.57 -5.01
CA ASP A 29 -7.28 2.15 -5.96
C ASP A 29 -6.29 1.22 -5.26
N GLU A 30 -5.89 0.17 -5.97
CA GLU A 30 -4.95 -0.80 -5.43
C GLU A 30 -3.55 -0.23 -5.46
N ILE A 31 -2.88 -0.24 -4.29
CA ILE A 31 -1.55 0.32 -4.12
C ILE A 31 -0.50 -0.77 -4.21
N ALA A 32 -0.77 -1.90 -3.60
CA ALA A 32 0.16 -2.99 -3.50
C ALA A 32 -0.61 -4.29 -3.32
N PHE A 33 0.07 -5.40 -3.50
CA PHE A 33 -0.48 -6.72 -3.23
C PHE A 33 0.43 -7.43 -2.24
N VAL A 34 -0.18 -8.04 -1.24
CA VAL A 34 0.53 -8.82 -0.23
C VAL A 34 0.13 -10.28 -0.41
N GLU A 35 1.13 -11.15 -0.58
CA GLU A 35 0.89 -12.58 -0.68
C GLU A 35 0.84 -13.18 0.72
N ALA A 36 -0.28 -13.79 1.04
CA ALA A 36 -0.50 -14.48 2.32
C ALA A 36 -1.32 -15.72 2.04
N MET A 37 -0.93 -16.85 2.62
CA MET A 37 -1.68 -18.11 2.53
C MET A 37 -1.97 -18.48 1.07
N LYS A 38 -0.99 -18.28 0.20
CA LYS A 38 -1.07 -18.59 -1.24
C LYS A 38 -2.10 -17.75 -1.99
N MET A 39 -2.46 -16.60 -1.43
CA MET A 39 -3.39 -15.66 -2.06
C MET A 39 -2.71 -14.30 -2.17
N GLU A 40 -3.03 -13.57 -3.24
CA GLU A 40 -2.62 -12.19 -3.40
C GLU A 40 -3.74 -11.30 -2.89
N ILE A 41 -3.46 -10.53 -1.86
CA ILE A 41 -4.45 -9.71 -1.21
C ILE A 41 -4.14 -8.25 -1.55
N PRO A 42 -5.07 -7.53 -2.19
CA PRO A 42 -4.83 -6.14 -2.54
C PRO A 42 -4.88 -5.24 -1.31
N VAL A 43 -4.01 -4.24 -1.30
CA VAL A 43 -4.05 -3.18 -0.31
C VAL A 43 -4.44 -1.92 -1.06
N ALA A 44 -5.61 -1.37 -0.73
CA ALA A 44 -6.18 -0.24 -1.45
C ALA A 44 -5.97 1.05 -0.67
N SER A 45 -5.96 2.16 -1.40
CA SER A 45 -5.90 3.47 -0.78
C SER A 45 -7.22 3.80 -0.11
N PRO A 46 -7.21 4.26 1.15
CA PRO A 46 -8.45 4.67 1.82
C PRO A 46 -8.95 6.04 1.39
N ALA A 47 -8.16 6.79 0.62
CA ALA A 47 -8.53 8.14 0.23
C ALA A 47 -7.88 8.52 -1.08
N ALA A 48 -8.45 9.53 -1.75
CA ALA A 48 -7.86 10.09 -2.95
C ALA A 48 -6.72 11.04 -2.59
N GLY A 49 -5.70 11.09 -3.44
CA GLY A 49 -4.58 11.98 -3.23
C GLY A 49 -3.38 11.54 -4.04
N LYS A 50 -2.20 11.98 -3.60
CA LYS A 50 -0.94 11.59 -4.22
C LYS A 50 -0.14 10.71 -3.26
N ILE A 51 0.55 9.74 -3.84
CA ILE A 51 1.46 8.90 -3.06
C ILE A 51 2.67 9.74 -2.68
N LYS A 52 2.78 10.06 -1.41
CA LYS A 52 3.90 10.85 -0.91
C LYS A 52 5.15 10.00 -0.77
N SER A 53 5.00 8.79 -0.27
CA SER A 53 6.13 7.89 -0.11
C SER A 53 5.64 6.44 -0.08
N ILE A 54 6.51 5.55 -0.52
CA ILE A 54 6.30 4.12 -0.43
C ILE A 54 7.37 3.60 0.53
N LEU A 55 6.93 2.95 1.60
CA LEU A 55 7.79 2.60 2.73
C LEU A 55 8.23 1.14 2.70
N VAL A 56 7.85 0.40 1.68
CA VAL A 56 8.21 -1.02 1.55
C VAL A 56 8.76 -1.27 0.16
N SER A 57 9.48 -2.37 0.02
CA SER A 57 10.06 -2.80 -1.25
C SER A 57 9.38 -4.08 -1.70
N LEU A 58 9.47 -4.34 -3.00
CA LEU A 58 9.03 -5.62 -3.55
C LEU A 58 9.75 -6.75 -2.83
N ASP A 59 9.00 -7.80 -2.51
CA ASP A 59 9.47 -9.00 -1.80
C ASP A 59 9.74 -8.79 -0.31
N GLU A 60 9.51 -7.59 0.22
CA GLU A 60 9.65 -7.35 1.65
C GLU A 60 8.55 -8.07 2.42
N VAL A 61 8.90 -8.65 3.57
CA VAL A 61 7.92 -9.28 4.47
C VAL A 61 7.38 -8.20 5.39
N VAL A 62 6.05 -8.12 5.48
CA VAL A 62 5.37 -7.10 6.28
C VAL A 62 4.49 -7.76 7.32
N ALA A 63 4.28 -7.04 8.41
CA ALA A 63 3.42 -7.48 9.50
C ALA A 63 2.04 -6.85 9.37
N GLU A 64 1.05 -7.49 9.97
CA GLU A 64 -0.30 -6.93 10.05
C GLU A 64 -0.25 -5.53 10.67
N GLY A 65 -0.89 -4.56 10.03
CA GLY A 65 -0.92 -3.20 10.50
C GLY A 65 0.28 -2.35 10.10
N GLN A 66 1.24 -2.94 9.39
CA GLN A 66 2.43 -2.19 8.96
C GLN A 66 2.05 -1.18 7.88
N VAL A 67 2.64 0.01 7.95
CA VAL A 67 2.40 1.07 6.97
C VAL A 67 3.18 0.73 5.70
N LEU A 68 2.47 0.69 4.57
CA LEU A 68 3.09 0.40 3.27
C LEU A 68 3.41 1.66 2.50
N ALA A 69 2.57 2.69 2.63
CA ALA A 69 2.72 3.91 1.87
C ALA A 69 1.96 5.04 2.56
N ILE A 70 2.22 6.27 2.14
CA ILE A 70 1.53 7.44 2.64
C ILE A 70 0.93 8.19 1.47
N VAL A 71 -0.37 8.48 1.58
CA VAL A 71 -1.11 9.31 0.63
C VAL A 71 -1.28 10.68 1.22
N GLU A 72 -1.02 11.70 0.41
CA GLU A 72 -1.25 13.08 0.79
C GLU A 72 -2.43 13.62 -0.01
N SER A 73 -3.45 14.04 0.69
CA SER A 73 -4.66 14.56 0.06
C SER A 73 -4.62 16.07 -0.16
#